data_439d2cd1920dcad6e91a79dbcb6b38a5
#
_entry.id   439d2cd1920dcad6e91a79dbcb6b38a5
#
_cell.length_a   1.000
_cell.length_b   1.000
_cell.length_c   1.000
_cell.angle_alpha   90.00
_cell.angle_beta   90.00
_cell.angle_gamma   90.00
#
_symmetry.space_group_name_H-M   'P 1'
#
loop_
_entity.id
_entity.type
_entity.pdbx_description
1 polymer ?
#
loop_
_entity_poly.entity_id
_entity_poly.type
_entity_poly.pdbx_seq_one_letter_code
_entity_poly.pdbx_strand_id
1 'polypeptide(L)'
;MKLQKLYSKVRQALDDYNMITENDKIAIGVSGGKDSLTLLYALSGIRSFYPVPFELVAIAVDLGYEDFDLSPVKALCDELSVEFYVVKTDIGRISLEKSKNQASPCSWCAKLRKGALNDFALSFGCNKIAYAHHMDDIIETMFLSLLYEGQFYSFAPVTQLDGSGLTIIRPLMYVGESDVKGFKNKYNLPVCKNPCPYDGHTRREYVKQLVRQLNMENPGVKKRLFSAIQNGNIDDWVKCTKPSDTS
;
A
#
# COMPACT_ATOMS: atom_id res chain seq x y z
N MET A 1 17.49 1.44 -4.26
CA MET A 1 17.33 0.06 -4.83
C MET A 1 17.46 0.09 -6.34
N LYS A 2 17.95 -0.97 -7.01
CA LYS A 2 17.92 -1.11 -8.49
C LYS A 2 16.53 -1.58 -8.95
N LEU A 3 16.10 -1.19 -10.15
CA LEU A 3 14.79 -1.52 -10.73
C LEU A 3 14.51 -3.04 -10.77
N GLN A 4 15.48 -3.81 -11.27
CA GLN A 4 15.36 -5.28 -11.31
C GLN A 4 15.08 -5.90 -9.93
N LYS A 5 15.71 -5.37 -8.86
CA LYS A 5 15.47 -5.86 -7.50
C LYS A 5 14.06 -5.51 -7.02
N LEU A 6 13.53 -4.33 -7.40
CA LEU A 6 12.14 -3.95 -7.11
C LEU A 6 11.17 -4.91 -7.80
N TYR A 7 11.35 -5.10 -9.11
CA TYR A 7 10.50 -6.00 -9.89
C TYR A 7 10.54 -7.44 -9.37
N SER A 8 11.73 -7.95 -9.02
CA SER A 8 11.87 -9.31 -8.46
C SER A 8 11.07 -9.49 -7.16
N LYS A 9 11.16 -8.52 -6.22
CA LYS A 9 10.42 -8.59 -4.95
C LYS A 9 8.91 -8.43 -5.13
N VAL A 10 8.48 -7.51 -6.01
CA VAL A 10 7.07 -7.30 -6.31
C VAL A 10 6.51 -8.53 -7.01
N ARG A 11 7.17 -9.03 -8.05
CA ARG A 11 6.75 -10.25 -8.74
C ARG A 11 6.66 -11.45 -7.79
N GLN A 12 7.63 -11.62 -6.90
CA GLN A 12 7.57 -12.66 -5.87
C GLN A 12 6.28 -12.56 -5.04
N ALA A 13 5.88 -11.35 -4.61
CA ALA A 13 4.64 -11.17 -3.85
C ALA A 13 3.40 -11.49 -4.70
N LEU A 14 3.39 -11.07 -5.97
CA LEU A 14 2.30 -11.37 -6.91
C LEU A 14 2.14 -12.88 -7.11
N ASP A 15 3.24 -13.59 -7.29
CA ASP A 15 3.27 -15.04 -7.54
C ASP A 15 2.96 -15.84 -6.26
N ASP A 16 3.58 -15.49 -5.09
CA ASP A 16 3.40 -16.22 -3.82
C ASP A 16 1.94 -16.21 -3.33
N TYR A 17 1.19 -15.13 -3.62
CA TYR A 17 -0.18 -14.94 -3.12
C TYR A 17 -1.22 -14.83 -4.23
N ASN A 18 -0.89 -15.21 -5.46
CA ASN A 18 -1.79 -15.15 -6.62
C ASN A 18 -2.57 -13.83 -6.70
N MET A 19 -1.83 -12.70 -6.55
CA MET A 19 -2.45 -11.38 -6.42
C MET A 19 -3.08 -10.89 -7.72
N ILE A 20 -2.60 -11.37 -8.88
CA ILE A 20 -3.07 -10.96 -10.21
C ILE A 20 -3.46 -12.18 -11.01
N THR A 21 -4.66 -12.14 -11.57
CA THR A 21 -5.22 -13.14 -12.49
C THR A 21 -5.53 -12.50 -13.84
N GLU A 22 -5.82 -13.32 -14.83
CA GLU A 22 -6.13 -12.85 -16.18
C GLU A 22 -7.34 -11.89 -16.18
N ASN A 23 -7.25 -10.82 -16.96
CA ASN A 23 -8.27 -9.78 -17.12
C ASN A 23 -8.56 -8.96 -15.86
N ASP A 24 -7.67 -8.96 -14.87
CA ASP A 24 -7.79 -8.06 -13.75
C ASP A 24 -7.66 -6.60 -14.19
N LYS A 25 -8.54 -5.74 -13.67
CA LYS A 25 -8.40 -4.29 -13.72
C LYS A 25 -8.12 -3.76 -12.32
N ILE A 26 -6.91 -3.24 -12.12
CA ILE A 26 -6.37 -2.92 -10.80
C ILE A 26 -6.31 -1.41 -10.60
N ALA A 27 -7.02 -0.91 -9.61
CA ALA A 27 -6.86 0.46 -9.14
C ALA A 27 -5.63 0.57 -8.23
N ILE A 28 -4.74 1.52 -8.50
CA ILE A 28 -3.63 1.86 -7.62
C ILE A 28 -4.01 3.11 -6.84
N GLY A 29 -4.10 3.02 -5.50
CA GLY A 29 -4.31 4.17 -4.64
C GLY A 29 -3.06 5.04 -4.58
N VAL A 30 -3.07 6.19 -5.26
CA VAL A 30 -1.92 7.11 -5.34
C VAL A 30 -2.14 8.29 -4.42
N SER A 31 -1.32 8.38 -3.36
CA SER A 31 -1.36 9.49 -2.39
C SER A 31 -0.36 10.62 -2.69
N GLY A 32 0.43 10.51 -3.76
CA GLY A 32 1.58 11.38 -4.01
C GLY A 32 2.80 11.07 -3.14
N GLY A 33 2.71 10.15 -2.18
CA GLY A 33 3.82 9.72 -1.33
C GLY A 33 4.76 8.72 -2.03
N LYS A 34 5.99 8.62 -1.50
CA LYS A 34 7.05 7.74 -2.04
C LYS A 34 6.62 6.28 -2.26
N ASP A 35 5.77 5.74 -1.37
CA ASP A 35 5.38 4.34 -1.39
C ASP A 35 4.40 4.09 -2.53
N SER A 36 3.36 4.93 -2.67
CA SER A 36 2.36 4.82 -3.73
C SER A 36 2.97 5.04 -5.13
N LEU A 37 3.92 5.98 -5.26
CA LEU A 37 4.63 6.20 -6.52
C LEU A 37 5.57 5.03 -6.86
N THR A 38 6.20 4.41 -5.86
CA THR A 38 7.02 3.21 -6.07
C THR A 38 6.15 2.03 -6.52
N LEU A 39 4.95 1.86 -5.96
CA LEU A 39 3.99 0.84 -6.38
C LEU A 39 3.52 1.07 -7.81
N LEU A 40 3.12 2.29 -8.14
CA LEU A 40 2.72 2.69 -9.49
C LEU A 40 3.80 2.34 -10.51
N TYR A 41 5.04 2.76 -10.24
CA TYR A 41 6.19 2.49 -11.10
C TYR A 41 6.46 0.99 -11.26
N ALA A 42 6.37 0.23 -10.16
CA ALA A 42 6.62 -1.20 -10.19
C ALA A 42 5.57 -1.97 -11.01
N LEU A 43 4.27 -1.71 -10.76
CA LEU A 43 3.21 -2.42 -11.45
C LEU A 43 3.12 -2.04 -12.93
N SER A 44 3.33 -0.76 -13.28
CA SER A 44 3.32 -0.35 -14.69
C SER A 44 4.45 -1.03 -15.49
N GLY A 45 5.65 -1.15 -14.90
CA GLY A 45 6.75 -1.84 -15.57
C GLY A 45 6.54 -3.36 -15.65
N ILE A 46 6.05 -3.99 -14.57
CA ILE A 46 5.78 -5.42 -14.54
C ILE A 46 4.67 -5.80 -15.54
N ARG A 47 3.68 -4.95 -15.75
CA ARG A 47 2.57 -5.17 -16.71
C ARG A 47 3.07 -5.60 -18.09
N SER A 48 4.22 -5.09 -18.54
CA SER A 48 4.75 -5.37 -19.87
C SER A 48 5.30 -6.80 -20.06
N PHE A 49 5.61 -7.52 -18.98
CA PHE A 49 6.23 -8.85 -19.03
C PHE A 49 5.64 -9.86 -18.05
N TYR A 50 4.55 -9.52 -17.37
CA TYR A 50 3.85 -10.45 -16.47
C TYR A 50 3.13 -11.53 -17.30
N PRO A 51 3.07 -12.80 -16.83
CA PRO A 51 2.54 -13.92 -17.63
C PRO A 51 1.08 -13.77 -18.06
N VAL A 52 0.28 -13.03 -17.26
CA VAL A 52 -1.13 -12.78 -17.57
C VAL A 52 -1.37 -11.30 -17.79
N PRO A 53 -2.22 -10.89 -18.76
CA PRO A 53 -2.56 -9.50 -19.01
C PRO A 53 -3.42 -8.93 -17.89
N PHE A 54 -3.18 -7.68 -17.52
CA PHE A 54 -3.99 -6.91 -16.58
C PHE A 54 -3.96 -5.42 -16.90
N GLU A 55 -4.99 -4.70 -16.48
CA GLU A 55 -5.10 -3.26 -16.65
C GLU A 55 -4.78 -2.51 -15.34
N LEU A 56 -4.29 -1.28 -15.48
CA LEU A 56 -3.97 -0.39 -14.36
C LEU A 56 -4.69 0.94 -14.50
N VAL A 57 -5.24 1.41 -13.38
CA VAL A 57 -5.80 2.76 -13.22
C VAL A 57 -5.22 3.36 -11.94
N ALA A 58 -4.67 4.56 -12.03
CA ALA A 58 -4.17 5.29 -10.86
C ALA A 58 -5.27 6.23 -10.34
N ILE A 59 -5.61 6.13 -9.05
CA ILE A 59 -6.66 6.94 -8.42
C ILE A 59 -6.08 7.66 -7.21
N ALA A 60 -6.16 9.00 -7.21
CA ALA A 60 -5.86 9.83 -6.06
C ALA A 60 -7.15 10.34 -5.41
N VAL A 61 -7.26 10.23 -4.09
CA VAL A 61 -8.36 10.86 -3.33
C VAL A 61 -7.83 12.18 -2.76
N ASP A 62 -8.32 13.28 -3.32
CA ASP A 62 -8.09 14.62 -2.82
C ASP A 62 -8.97 14.85 -1.59
N LEU A 63 -8.35 15.19 -0.46
CA LEU A 63 -9.04 15.35 0.83
C LEU A 63 -9.65 16.74 1.03
N GLY A 64 -9.51 17.64 0.05
CA GLY A 64 -10.02 19.01 0.08
C GLY A 64 -9.14 19.96 0.91
N TYR A 65 -7.85 19.67 1.07
CA TYR A 65 -6.88 20.62 1.61
C TYR A 65 -6.38 21.55 0.49
N GLU A 66 -6.12 22.81 0.84
CA GLU A 66 -5.47 23.76 -0.04
C GLU A 66 -4.04 23.32 -0.38
N ASP A 67 -3.52 23.75 -1.52
CA ASP A 67 -2.15 23.49 -1.98
C ASP A 67 -1.79 22.00 -2.23
N PHE A 68 -2.75 21.14 -2.51
CA PHE A 68 -2.47 19.76 -2.92
C PHE A 68 -2.29 19.65 -4.44
N ASP A 69 -1.06 19.85 -4.89
CA ASP A 69 -0.69 19.74 -6.31
C ASP A 69 -0.32 18.29 -6.70
N LEU A 70 -1.13 17.70 -7.56
CA LEU A 70 -0.92 16.36 -8.12
C LEU A 70 -0.41 16.39 -9.58
N SER A 71 -0.09 17.56 -10.13
CA SER A 71 0.43 17.70 -11.51
C SER A 71 1.69 16.85 -11.74
N PRO A 72 2.66 16.76 -10.80
CA PRO A 72 3.83 15.89 -11.00
C PRO A 72 3.48 14.40 -11.01
N VAL A 73 2.43 14.00 -10.27
CA VAL A 73 1.93 12.61 -10.27
C VAL A 73 1.27 12.31 -11.60
N LYS A 74 0.46 13.25 -12.12
CA LYS A 74 -0.16 13.10 -13.44
C LYS A 74 0.90 12.92 -14.53
N ALA A 75 1.93 13.76 -14.55
CA ALA A 75 3.02 13.64 -15.52
C ALA A 75 3.71 12.26 -15.45
N LEU A 76 3.95 11.73 -14.26
CA LEU A 76 4.48 10.37 -14.09
C LEU A 76 3.52 9.30 -14.63
N CYS A 77 2.22 9.43 -14.38
CA CYS A 77 1.22 8.49 -14.92
C CYS A 77 1.19 8.52 -16.45
N ASP A 78 1.25 9.70 -17.06
CA ASP A 78 1.31 9.88 -18.51
C ASP A 78 2.58 9.20 -19.09
N GLU A 79 3.76 9.38 -18.46
CA GLU A 79 5.01 8.71 -18.83
C GLU A 79 4.89 7.18 -18.75
N LEU A 80 4.23 6.67 -17.72
CA LEU A 80 4.04 5.24 -17.48
C LEU A 80 2.85 4.65 -18.27
N SER A 81 2.16 5.44 -19.08
CA SER A 81 0.95 5.05 -19.82
C SER A 81 -0.11 4.41 -18.91
N VAL A 82 -0.38 5.05 -17.76
CA VAL A 82 -1.42 4.68 -16.79
C VAL A 82 -2.43 5.81 -16.68
N GLU A 83 -3.72 5.50 -16.88
CA GLU A 83 -4.79 6.48 -16.68
C GLU A 83 -4.81 6.98 -15.23
N PHE A 84 -4.97 8.30 -15.05
CA PHE A 84 -4.95 8.94 -13.75
C PHE A 84 -6.21 9.75 -13.48
N TYR A 85 -6.83 9.47 -12.35
CA TYR A 85 -8.05 10.15 -11.90
C TYR A 85 -7.88 10.74 -10.50
N VAL A 86 -8.45 11.93 -10.30
CA VAL A 86 -8.48 12.61 -9.00
C VAL A 86 -9.92 12.70 -8.52
N VAL A 87 -10.17 12.08 -7.37
CA VAL A 87 -11.46 12.10 -6.69
C VAL A 87 -11.46 13.25 -5.69
N LYS A 88 -12.14 14.35 -6.02
CA LYS A 88 -12.28 15.49 -5.11
C LYS A 88 -13.28 15.19 -4.00
N THR A 89 -12.88 15.42 -2.76
CA THR A 89 -13.71 15.16 -1.58
C THR A 89 -13.51 16.25 -0.51
N ASP A 90 -14.41 16.31 0.47
CA ASP A 90 -14.30 17.14 1.69
C ASP A 90 -13.85 16.31 2.90
N ILE A 91 -13.17 15.20 2.69
CA ILE A 91 -12.81 14.23 3.75
C ILE A 91 -11.98 14.90 4.85
N GLY A 92 -11.08 15.82 4.50
CA GLY A 92 -10.28 16.56 5.47
C GLY A 92 -11.16 17.29 6.49
N ARG A 93 -12.11 18.10 6.02
CA ARG A 93 -13.06 18.84 6.85
C ARG A 93 -13.98 17.91 7.66
N ILE A 94 -14.57 16.90 7.00
CA ILE A 94 -15.48 15.93 7.64
C ILE A 94 -14.77 15.16 8.77
N SER A 95 -13.51 14.77 8.56
CA SER A 95 -12.74 14.04 9.56
C SER A 95 -12.47 14.87 10.81
N LEU A 96 -12.23 16.17 10.65
CA LEU A 96 -12.07 17.11 11.75
C LEU A 96 -13.36 17.32 12.54
N GLU A 97 -14.49 17.49 11.86
CA GLU A 97 -15.80 17.65 12.48
C GLU A 97 -16.19 16.42 13.31
N LYS A 98 -16.01 15.21 12.74
CA LYS A 98 -16.35 13.95 13.43
C LYS A 98 -15.42 13.64 14.60
N SER A 99 -14.18 14.10 14.59
CA SER A 99 -13.22 13.85 15.67
C SER A 99 -13.53 14.60 16.98
N LYS A 100 -14.35 15.63 16.95
CA LYS A 100 -14.78 16.37 18.16
C LYS A 100 -15.48 15.47 19.18
N ASN A 101 -15.95 14.29 18.79
CA ASN A 101 -16.74 13.35 19.59
C ASN A 101 -16.01 12.03 19.93
N GLN A 102 -14.67 12.03 20.19
CA GLN A 102 -13.90 10.89 20.76
C GLN A 102 -13.04 10.05 19.83
N ALA A 103 -13.06 10.17 18.50
CA ALA A 103 -12.17 9.42 17.62
C ALA A 103 -11.06 10.30 17.03
N SER A 104 -9.87 9.72 16.82
CA SER A 104 -8.78 10.44 16.16
C SER A 104 -9.18 10.89 14.73
N PRO A 105 -8.90 12.16 14.33
CA PRO A 105 -9.14 12.62 12.96
C PRO A 105 -8.55 11.69 11.90
N CYS A 106 -7.37 11.15 12.18
CA CYS A 106 -6.66 10.23 11.27
C CYS A 106 -7.41 8.93 11.01
N SER A 107 -8.11 8.38 12.03
CA SER A 107 -8.86 7.13 11.85
C SER A 107 -10.12 7.34 10.98
N TRP A 108 -10.83 8.47 11.16
CA TRP A 108 -11.94 8.85 10.28
C TRP A 108 -11.48 9.14 8.86
N CYS A 109 -10.39 9.91 8.71
CA CYS A 109 -9.81 10.19 7.40
C CYS A 109 -9.41 8.91 6.67
N ALA A 110 -8.74 7.97 7.34
CA ALA A 110 -8.36 6.69 6.73
C ALA A 110 -9.57 5.88 6.28
N LYS A 111 -10.64 5.81 7.10
CA LYS A 111 -11.89 5.10 6.79
C LYS A 111 -12.60 5.71 5.58
N LEU A 112 -12.80 7.03 5.58
CA LEU A 112 -13.51 7.74 4.51
C LEU A 112 -12.72 7.71 3.20
N ARG A 113 -11.38 7.89 3.25
CA ARG A 113 -10.52 7.82 2.08
C ARG A 113 -10.53 6.42 1.45
N LYS A 114 -10.53 5.36 2.30
CA LYS A 114 -10.64 3.98 1.83
C LYS A 114 -11.98 3.75 1.14
N GLY A 115 -13.10 4.22 1.72
CA GLY A 115 -14.42 4.13 1.12
C GLY A 115 -14.48 4.83 -0.24
N ALA A 116 -14.07 6.09 -0.31
CA ALA A 116 -14.06 6.86 -1.55
C ALA A 116 -13.21 6.17 -2.64
N LEU A 117 -12.03 5.65 -2.30
CA LEU A 117 -11.20 4.91 -3.26
C LEU A 117 -11.89 3.64 -3.77
N ASN A 118 -12.55 2.89 -2.88
CA ASN A 118 -13.26 1.66 -3.23
C ASN A 118 -14.43 1.96 -4.20
N ASP A 119 -15.25 2.96 -3.88
CA ASP A 119 -16.41 3.34 -4.70
C ASP A 119 -16.00 3.78 -6.11
N PHE A 120 -14.91 4.56 -6.19
CA PHE A 120 -14.38 4.99 -7.48
C PHE A 120 -13.73 3.84 -8.25
N ALA A 121 -12.98 2.97 -7.60
CA ALA A 121 -12.42 1.80 -8.25
C ALA A 121 -13.52 0.94 -8.90
N LEU A 122 -14.63 0.71 -8.18
CA LEU A 122 -15.80 0.02 -8.72
C LEU A 122 -16.41 0.74 -9.93
N SER A 123 -16.56 2.06 -9.86
CA SER A 123 -17.16 2.85 -10.95
C SER A 123 -16.32 2.80 -12.23
N PHE A 124 -15.02 2.55 -12.14
CA PHE A 124 -14.13 2.33 -13.27
C PHE A 124 -14.05 0.86 -13.69
N GLY A 125 -14.85 -0.03 -13.11
CA GLY A 125 -14.85 -1.46 -13.42
C GLY A 125 -13.62 -2.20 -12.88
N CYS A 126 -12.92 -1.65 -11.88
CA CYS A 126 -11.82 -2.35 -11.24
C CYS A 126 -12.37 -3.44 -10.32
N ASN A 127 -11.72 -4.61 -10.35
CA ASN A 127 -12.00 -5.71 -9.43
C ASN A 127 -10.93 -5.85 -8.33
N LYS A 128 -9.82 -5.14 -8.46
CA LYS A 128 -8.74 -5.12 -7.46
C LYS A 128 -8.27 -3.71 -7.13
N ILE A 129 -7.77 -3.55 -5.89
CA ILE A 129 -7.11 -2.33 -5.44
C ILE A 129 -5.73 -2.69 -4.89
N ALA A 130 -4.69 -2.07 -5.43
CA ALA A 130 -3.34 -2.21 -4.95
C ALA A 130 -2.98 -1.10 -3.95
N TYR A 131 -2.66 -1.50 -2.71
CA TYR A 131 -2.14 -0.61 -1.67
C TYR A 131 -0.63 -0.73 -1.55
N ALA A 132 0.02 0.41 -1.32
CA ALA A 132 1.48 0.50 -1.24
C ALA A 132 2.06 0.15 0.14
N HIS A 133 1.40 -0.74 0.89
CA HIS A 133 1.93 -1.21 2.16
C HIS A 133 3.17 -2.07 1.93
N HIS A 134 4.27 -1.70 2.58
CA HIS A 134 5.54 -2.38 2.49
C HIS A 134 5.83 -3.23 3.74
N MET A 135 6.95 -3.96 3.74
CA MET A 135 7.34 -4.88 4.84
C MET A 135 7.31 -4.21 6.22
N ASP A 136 7.81 -2.97 6.32
CA ASP A 136 7.85 -2.26 7.60
C ASP A 136 6.44 -1.90 8.09
N ASP A 137 5.49 -1.54 7.21
CA ASP A 137 4.09 -1.28 7.58
C ASP A 137 3.42 -2.52 8.18
N ILE A 138 3.71 -3.70 7.64
CA ILE A 138 3.19 -4.98 8.11
C ILE A 138 3.70 -5.26 9.52
N ILE A 139 5.01 -5.07 9.76
CA ILE A 139 5.62 -5.23 11.08
C ILE A 139 5.05 -4.20 12.06
N GLU A 140 4.98 -2.92 11.65
CA GLU A 140 4.44 -1.84 12.49
C GLU A 140 2.98 -2.09 12.87
N THR A 141 2.18 -2.62 11.96
CA THR A 141 0.77 -2.96 12.25
C THR A 141 0.66 -4.11 13.24
N MET A 142 1.50 -5.14 13.13
CA MET A 142 1.57 -6.21 14.12
C MET A 142 1.90 -5.66 15.51
N PHE A 143 2.90 -4.78 15.63
CA PHE A 143 3.25 -4.18 16.92
C PHE A 143 2.14 -3.27 17.47
N LEU A 144 1.45 -2.50 16.60
CA LEU A 144 0.30 -1.70 17.00
C LEU A 144 -0.81 -2.58 17.58
N SER A 145 -1.13 -3.66 16.90
CA SER A 145 -2.17 -4.59 17.34
C SER A 145 -1.79 -5.29 18.65
N LEU A 146 -0.53 -5.74 18.79
CA LEU A 146 -0.03 -6.35 20.02
C LEU A 146 -0.04 -5.38 21.21
N LEU A 147 0.45 -4.16 21.03
CA LEU A 147 0.67 -3.22 22.13
C LEU A 147 -0.59 -2.47 22.56
N TYR A 148 -1.55 -2.28 21.65
CA TYR A 148 -2.70 -1.42 21.91
C TYR A 148 -4.05 -2.13 21.81
N GLU A 149 -4.11 -3.30 21.15
CA GLU A 149 -5.36 -4.05 20.92
C GLU A 149 -5.32 -5.46 21.57
N GLY A 150 -4.13 -5.91 22.01
CA GLY A 150 -3.95 -7.24 22.60
C GLY A 150 -4.20 -8.39 21.62
N GLN A 151 -3.99 -8.15 20.30
CA GLN A 151 -4.27 -9.11 19.26
C GLN A 151 -3.04 -9.38 18.40
N PHE A 152 -2.96 -10.59 17.84
CA PHE A 152 -1.99 -10.98 16.83
C PHE A 152 -2.60 -10.71 15.45
N TYR A 153 -2.47 -9.47 14.98
CA TYR A 153 -3.04 -9.05 13.70
C TYR A 153 -2.05 -8.24 12.86
N SER A 154 -2.04 -8.49 11.56
CA SER A 154 -1.45 -7.62 10.55
C SER A 154 -2.23 -7.68 9.25
N PHE A 155 -1.98 -6.76 8.30
CA PHE A 155 -2.66 -6.82 7.00
C PHE A 155 -2.32 -8.14 6.28
N ALA A 156 -3.31 -8.84 5.81
CA ALA A 156 -3.10 -9.95 4.89
C ALA A 156 -2.54 -9.47 3.53
N PRO A 157 -1.74 -10.27 2.82
CA PRO A 157 -1.25 -9.98 1.48
C PRO A 157 -2.35 -9.68 0.47
N VAL A 158 -3.43 -10.45 0.57
CA VAL A 158 -4.68 -10.35 -0.20
C VAL A 158 -5.83 -10.29 0.77
N THR A 159 -6.79 -9.39 0.56
CA THR A 159 -7.99 -9.26 1.39
C THR A 159 -9.20 -9.08 0.49
N GLN A 160 -10.16 -9.97 0.54
CA GLN A 160 -11.46 -9.77 -0.11
C GLN A 160 -12.31 -8.81 0.74
N LEU A 161 -12.95 -7.87 0.09
CA LEU A 161 -13.87 -6.95 0.77
C LEU A 161 -15.30 -7.48 0.65
N ASP A 162 -15.88 -7.84 1.79
CA ASP A 162 -17.23 -8.35 1.86
C ASP A 162 -18.23 -7.41 1.18
N GLY A 163 -19.11 -7.96 0.36
CA GLY A 163 -20.22 -7.27 -0.29
C GLY A 163 -19.86 -6.34 -1.45
N SER A 164 -18.57 -6.04 -1.70
CA SER A 164 -18.17 -5.14 -2.78
C SER A 164 -17.65 -5.83 -4.05
N GLY A 165 -17.24 -7.10 -3.94
CA GLY A 165 -16.56 -7.82 -5.01
C GLY A 165 -15.10 -7.34 -5.26
N LEU A 166 -14.60 -6.38 -4.49
CA LEU A 166 -13.23 -5.88 -4.59
C LEU A 166 -12.26 -6.74 -3.79
N THR A 167 -11.07 -6.95 -4.36
CA THR A 167 -9.94 -7.58 -3.68
C THR A 167 -8.81 -6.58 -3.48
N ILE A 168 -8.35 -6.43 -2.25
CA ILE A 168 -7.17 -5.62 -1.93
C ILE A 168 -5.92 -6.48 -2.07
N ILE A 169 -4.90 -5.96 -2.74
CA ILE A 169 -3.59 -6.59 -2.87
C ILE A 169 -2.47 -5.67 -2.37
N ARG A 170 -1.36 -6.25 -1.87
CA ARG A 170 -0.23 -5.49 -1.30
C ARG A 170 1.11 -5.91 -1.93
N PRO A 171 1.36 -5.51 -3.17
CA PRO A 171 2.52 -5.99 -3.93
C PRO A 171 3.88 -5.59 -3.37
N LEU A 172 3.96 -4.52 -2.56
CA LEU A 172 5.22 -4.06 -1.94
C LEU A 172 5.59 -4.81 -0.64
N MET A 173 4.84 -5.81 -0.22
CA MET A 173 5.01 -6.47 1.06
C MET A 173 6.42 -7.05 1.33
N TYR A 174 7.16 -7.40 0.29
CA TYR A 174 8.56 -7.87 0.39
C TYR A 174 9.60 -6.77 0.26
N VAL A 175 9.17 -5.53 0.06
CA VAL A 175 10.04 -4.35 -0.08
C VAL A 175 10.15 -3.65 1.26
N GLY A 176 11.36 -3.37 1.74
CA GLY A 176 11.57 -2.59 2.96
C GLY A 176 11.48 -1.08 2.71
N GLU A 177 11.13 -0.30 3.73
CA GLU A 177 11.03 1.17 3.62
C GLU A 177 12.34 1.82 3.13
N SER A 178 13.49 1.31 3.57
CA SER A 178 14.80 1.79 3.12
C SER A 178 15.02 1.57 1.62
N ASP A 179 14.53 0.44 1.09
CA ASP A 179 14.57 0.13 -0.34
C ASP A 179 13.68 1.09 -1.14
N VAL A 180 12.47 1.41 -0.61
CA VAL A 180 11.56 2.42 -1.23
C VAL A 180 12.19 3.80 -1.25
N LYS A 181 12.76 4.26 -0.11
CA LYS A 181 13.48 5.54 -0.03
C LYS A 181 14.64 5.60 -1.03
N GLY A 182 15.44 4.54 -1.10
CA GLY A 182 16.54 4.42 -2.04
C GLY A 182 16.08 4.39 -3.52
N PHE A 183 14.93 3.79 -3.80
CA PHE A 183 14.32 3.78 -5.14
C PHE A 183 13.83 5.18 -5.52
N LYS A 184 13.03 5.82 -4.65
CA LYS A 184 12.54 7.18 -4.83
C LYS A 184 13.67 8.16 -5.16
N ASN A 185 14.79 8.13 -4.40
CA ASN A 185 15.91 9.03 -4.63
C ASN A 185 16.66 8.72 -5.93
N LYS A 186 16.82 7.44 -6.27
CA LYS A 186 17.54 7.02 -7.48
C LYS A 186 16.81 7.36 -8.77
N TYR A 187 15.49 7.26 -8.77
CA TYR A 187 14.64 7.48 -9.96
C TYR A 187 13.89 8.82 -9.91
N ASN A 188 14.25 9.68 -8.95
CA ASN A 188 13.71 11.04 -8.80
C ASN A 188 12.16 11.06 -8.83
N LEU A 189 11.52 10.11 -8.12
CA LEU A 189 10.06 10.06 -8.10
C LEU A 189 9.48 11.38 -7.56
N PRO A 190 8.46 11.95 -8.23
CA PRO A 190 7.90 13.26 -7.92
C PRO A 190 6.98 13.21 -6.70
N VAL A 191 7.56 13.08 -5.50
CA VAL A 191 6.80 13.03 -4.25
C VAL A 191 6.20 14.39 -3.95
N CYS A 192 4.87 14.43 -3.80
CA CYS A 192 4.12 15.61 -3.42
C CYS A 192 4.19 15.84 -1.90
N LYS A 193 4.15 17.12 -1.50
CA LYS A 193 4.03 17.49 -0.09
C LYS A 193 2.64 17.08 0.41
N ASN A 194 2.60 16.40 1.56
CA ASN A 194 1.33 16.08 2.23
C ASN A 194 0.77 17.36 2.88
N PRO A 195 -0.41 17.85 2.48
CA PRO A 195 -0.99 19.07 3.06
C PRO A 195 -1.65 18.82 4.43
N CYS A 196 -1.72 17.57 4.90
CA CYS A 196 -2.39 17.23 6.16
C CYS A 196 -1.65 17.80 7.39
N PRO A 197 -2.28 18.63 8.24
CA PRO A 197 -1.64 19.23 9.42
C PRO A 197 -1.36 18.23 10.54
N TYR A 198 -1.92 17.01 10.48
CA TYR A 198 -1.76 15.95 11.50
C TYR A 198 -0.70 14.91 11.14
N ASP A 199 0.09 15.16 10.10
CA ASP A 199 1.15 14.24 9.68
C ASP A 199 2.27 14.16 10.73
N GLY A 200 2.69 12.94 11.08
CA GLY A 200 3.87 12.68 11.93
C GLY A 200 3.62 12.51 13.44
N HIS A 201 2.42 12.74 13.97
CA HIS A 201 2.13 12.65 15.41
C HIS A 201 1.19 11.48 15.76
N THR A 202 1.63 10.25 15.55
CA THR A 202 0.79 9.06 15.73
C THR A 202 1.46 7.96 16.54
N ARG A 203 0.65 7.05 17.13
CA ARG A 203 1.16 5.81 17.76
C ARG A 203 2.02 4.98 16.80
N ARG A 204 1.77 5.09 15.49
CA ARG A 204 2.58 4.44 14.45
C ARG A 204 4.02 4.96 14.44
N GLU A 205 4.24 6.26 14.65
CA GLU A 205 5.60 6.81 14.72
C GLU A 205 6.38 6.26 15.92
N TYR A 206 5.74 6.11 17.08
CA TYR A 206 6.34 5.46 18.25
C TYR A 206 6.76 4.01 17.93
N VAL A 207 5.85 3.22 17.35
CA VAL A 207 6.15 1.82 16.98
C VAL A 207 7.27 1.75 15.93
N LYS A 208 7.28 2.66 14.98
CA LYS A 208 8.34 2.76 13.97
C LYS A 208 9.71 3.00 14.59
N GLN A 209 9.80 3.90 15.58
CA GLN A 209 11.03 4.16 16.32
C GLN A 209 11.44 2.93 17.13
N LEU A 210 10.51 2.27 17.82
CA LEU A 210 10.76 1.04 18.56
C LEU A 210 11.34 -0.08 17.67
N VAL A 211 10.71 -0.35 16.53
CA VAL A 211 11.17 -1.37 15.55
C VAL A 211 12.54 -0.99 14.97
N ARG A 212 12.78 0.30 14.76
CA ARG A 212 14.09 0.79 14.32
C ARG A 212 15.16 0.55 15.38
N GLN A 213 14.89 0.85 16.65
CA GLN A 213 15.79 0.61 17.76
C GLN A 213 16.11 -0.87 17.89
N LEU A 214 15.09 -1.74 17.92
CA LEU A 214 15.27 -3.18 17.95
C LEU A 214 16.18 -3.69 16.82
N ASN A 215 16.05 -3.13 15.62
CA ASN A 215 16.88 -3.53 14.49
C ASN A 215 18.31 -2.97 14.56
N MET A 216 18.55 -1.87 15.27
CA MET A 216 19.91 -1.36 15.56
C MET A 216 20.62 -2.24 16.59
N GLU A 217 19.95 -2.62 17.67
CA GLU A 217 20.48 -3.48 18.74
C GLU A 217 20.66 -4.94 18.28
N ASN A 218 19.78 -5.41 17.39
CA ASN A 218 19.78 -6.78 16.87
C ASN A 218 19.60 -6.78 15.34
N PRO A 219 20.68 -6.61 14.55
CA PRO A 219 20.62 -6.52 13.10
C PRO A 219 19.88 -7.70 12.47
N GLY A 220 18.97 -7.39 11.54
CA GLY A 220 18.12 -8.38 10.85
C GLY A 220 16.85 -8.74 11.61
N VAL A 221 16.53 -8.13 12.75
CA VAL A 221 15.30 -8.39 13.51
C VAL A 221 14.05 -8.12 12.65
N LYS A 222 14.05 -7.09 11.82
CA LYS A 222 12.91 -6.83 10.91
C LYS A 222 12.58 -8.01 10.00
N LYS A 223 13.59 -8.67 9.44
CA LYS A 223 13.37 -9.85 8.60
C LYS A 223 12.81 -11.02 9.41
N ARG A 224 13.30 -11.23 10.64
CA ARG A 224 12.79 -12.28 11.52
C ARG A 224 11.36 -12.02 11.97
N LEU A 225 11.02 -10.77 12.31
CA LEU A 225 9.65 -10.37 12.64
C LEU A 225 8.70 -10.59 11.45
N PHE A 226 9.11 -10.18 10.27
CA PHE A 226 8.31 -10.41 9.07
C PHE A 226 8.15 -11.90 8.76
N SER A 227 9.22 -12.69 8.88
CA SER A 227 9.15 -14.15 8.74
C SER A 227 8.23 -14.80 9.78
N ALA A 228 8.26 -14.31 11.04
CA ALA A 228 7.34 -14.78 12.06
C ALA A 228 5.87 -14.49 11.74
N ILE A 229 5.59 -13.31 11.17
CA ILE A 229 4.24 -12.96 10.69
C ILE A 229 3.81 -13.91 9.57
N GLN A 230 4.70 -14.17 8.59
CA GLN A 230 4.39 -15.06 7.47
C GLN A 230 4.13 -16.52 7.87
N ASN A 231 4.81 -16.99 8.91
CA ASN A 231 4.76 -18.39 9.34
C ASN A 231 3.89 -18.61 10.60
N GLY A 232 3.32 -17.54 11.14
CA GLY A 232 2.67 -17.53 12.46
C GLY A 232 1.22 -18.00 12.50
N ASN A 233 0.70 -18.64 11.46
CA ASN A 233 -0.72 -19.03 11.35
C ASN A 233 -1.69 -17.85 11.63
N ILE A 234 -1.34 -16.67 11.20
CA ILE A 234 -2.23 -15.52 11.20
C ILE A 234 -3.22 -15.71 10.05
N ASP A 235 -4.50 -15.52 10.33
CA ASP A 235 -5.58 -15.65 9.34
C ASP A 235 -5.22 -14.90 8.05
N ASP A 236 -5.54 -15.48 6.89
CA ASP A 236 -5.32 -14.96 5.54
C ASP A 236 -3.84 -14.83 5.09
N TRP A 237 -2.86 -15.39 5.80
CA TRP A 237 -1.45 -15.40 5.40
C TRP A 237 -1.00 -16.72 4.72
N VAL A 238 -1.90 -17.38 4.03
CA VAL A 238 -1.60 -18.64 3.35
C VAL A 238 -1.04 -18.38 1.95
N LYS A 239 0.16 -18.90 1.67
CA LYS A 239 0.74 -18.88 0.32
C LYS A 239 -0.01 -19.87 -0.58
N CYS A 240 -0.24 -19.49 -1.85
CA CYS A 240 -0.70 -20.41 -2.85
C CYS A 240 0.37 -21.51 -3.08
N THR A 241 0.03 -22.75 -2.81
CA THR A 241 0.89 -23.89 -3.20
C THR A 241 0.85 -24.00 -4.71
N LYS A 242 2.01 -23.86 -5.37
CA LYS A 242 2.10 -24.25 -6.80
C LYS A 242 1.72 -25.73 -6.89
N PRO A 243 0.94 -26.15 -7.90
CA PRO A 243 0.78 -27.58 -8.17
C PRO A 243 2.18 -28.17 -8.25
N SER A 244 2.49 -29.15 -7.42
CA SER A 244 3.72 -29.91 -7.54
C SER A 244 3.74 -30.49 -8.93
N ASP A 245 4.78 -30.20 -9.72
CA ASP A 245 5.13 -30.96 -10.92
C ASP A 245 5.28 -32.43 -10.49
N THR A 246 4.19 -33.14 -10.45
CA THR A 246 4.20 -34.60 -10.35
C THR A 246 4.54 -35.12 -11.73
N SER A 247 5.80 -35.48 -11.83
CA SER A 247 6.43 -36.23 -12.90
C SER A 247 5.61 -37.46 -13.29
#